data_c6d3a02ad42973fb90f3fc2cc3fde323
#
_entry.id   c6d3a02ad42973fb90f3fc2cc3fde323
#
_cell.length_a   1.000
_cell.length_b   1.000
_cell.length_c   1.000
_cell.angle_alpha   90.00
_cell.angle_beta   90.00
_cell.angle_gamma   90.00
#
_symmetry.space_group_name_H-M   'P 1'
#
loop_
_entity.id
_entity.type
_entity.pdbx_description
1 polymer ?
#
loop_
_entity_poly.entity_id
_entity_poly.type
_entity_poly.pdbx_seq_one_letter_code
_entity_poly.pdbx_strand_id
1 'polypeptide(L)'
;VITKNYLPLMVTFADYDIERLESNRTYVLTLLNNNLQQAQQSQTLTIKYMPTNATVLVDNKMVKGTNGVAQTTLPVGQHSYIVACDGYDSEEGTVKLKASTPSNLQITLSKEAVAIQQNIVSQPAVAQQPVVQTPIANSDNISIPVKDGISIDMVRVEAGTFTMGATPEMKDPYNDEKPTHRVTLTNDYYIGKYEVTQALWKAVMGNNPSYFKGGNLPVEQVSWDDCQDFLSKLNRITGKTFRLPTEAEWEYAARGGKKSRGYQYSGSNNLSDVAWYFDNSGSKTHAVGTKQPNELGIYDMSGNVWEWCQDRRGQYNSFSQVNPTGANSGSKRPFRGGCWAYAASACRSSFRAFNVPAYCVDDLGLRLVLSE
;
A
#
# COMPACT_ATOMS: atom_id res chain seq x y z
N VAL A 1 -13.80 21.33 29.61
CA VAL A 1 -13.89 21.37 28.14
C VAL A 1 -13.08 20.20 27.63
N ILE A 2 -13.77 19.10 27.32
CA ILE A 2 -13.12 17.90 26.76
C ILE A 2 -12.94 18.17 25.27
N THR A 3 -11.69 18.23 24.83
CA THR A 3 -11.38 18.47 23.42
C THR A 3 -11.81 17.27 22.55
N LYS A 4 -12.27 17.53 21.32
CA LYS A 4 -12.83 16.59 20.33
C LYS A 4 -11.99 15.34 20.01
N ASN A 5 -10.77 15.22 20.54
CA ASN A 5 -9.83 14.14 20.23
C ASN A 5 -9.96 12.90 21.14
N TYR A 6 -10.87 12.91 22.12
CA TYR A 6 -11.06 11.80 23.07
C TYR A 6 -12.41 11.09 22.93
N LEU A 7 -13.17 11.37 21.88
CA LEU A 7 -14.48 10.78 21.60
C LEU A 7 -14.54 9.31 21.10
N PRO A 8 -13.46 8.61 20.71
CA PRO A 8 -13.57 7.20 20.31
C PRO A 8 -13.69 6.19 21.47
N LEU A 9 -13.68 6.64 22.72
CA LEU A 9 -13.80 5.76 23.90
C LEU A 9 -15.19 5.78 24.56
N MET A 10 -16.21 6.24 23.85
CA MET A 10 -17.59 6.00 24.29
C MET A 10 -18.00 4.56 23.97
N VAL A 11 -17.70 3.66 24.88
CA VAL A 11 -18.34 2.35 24.95
C VAL A 11 -19.82 2.59 25.29
N THR A 12 -20.72 2.09 24.47
CA THR A 12 -22.17 2.10 24.75
C THR A 12 -22.43 1.17 25.93
N PHE A 13 -22.72 1.72 27.09
CA PHE A 13 -23.06 0.99 28.32
C PHE A 13 -24.56 0.60 28.32
N ALA A 14 -25.04 -0.09 27.31
CA ALA A 14 -26.47 -0.39 27.19
C ALA A 14 -27.00 -1.46 28.15
N ASP A 15 -26.13 -2.27 28.81
CA ASP A 15 -26.56 -3.49 29.56
C ASP A 15 -25.90 -3.69 30.93
N TYR A 16 -25.49 -2.60 31.63
CA TYR A 16 -24.88 -2.75 32.97
C TYR A 16 -25.76 -2.16 34.06
N ASP A 17 -25.83 -2.87 35.23
CA ASP A 17 -26.48 -2.36 36.42
C ASP A 17 -25.73 -1.13 37.01
N ILE A 18 -26.40 -0.34 37.82
CA ILE A 18 -25.92 0.95 38.33
C ILE A 18 -24.64 0.82 39.17
N GLU A 19 -24.49 -0.24 39.94
CA GLU A 19 -23.30 -0.47 40.78
C GLU A 19 -22.05 -0.77 39.93
N ARG A 20 -22.20 -1.53 38.84
CA ARG A 20 -21.15 -1.78 37.87
C ARG A 20 -20.78 -0.50 37.08
N LEU A 21 -21.75 0.37 36.79
CA LEU A 21 -21.53 1.65 36.14
C LEU A 21 -20.66 2.59 37.01
N GLU A 22 -20.87 2.64 38.32
CA GLU A 22 -20.07 3.49 39.21
C GLU A 22 -18.64 2.98 39.36
N SER A 23 -18.45 1.67 39.50
CA SER A 23 -17.12 1.04 39.55
C SER A 23 -16.34 1.26 38.25
N ASN A 24 -17.00 1.08 37.10
CA ASN A 24 -16.39 1.31 35.79
C ASN A 24 -16.12 2.80 35.51
N ARG A 25 -16.99 3.70 36.01
CA ARG A 25 -16.76 5.17 35.92
C ARG A 25 -15.48 5.57 36.66
N THR A 26 -15.26 5.06 37.87
CA THR A 26 -14.05 5.31 38.64
C THR A 26 -12.81 4.79 37.93
N TYR A 27 -12.87 3.58 37.38
CA TYR A 27 -11.78 2.97 36.60
C TYR A 27 -11.45 3.78 35.35
N VAL A 28 -12.45 4.15 34.56
CA VAL A 28 -12.27 4.97 33.35
C VAL A 28 -11.73 6.36 33.68
N LEU A 29 -12.21 7.02 34.73
CA LEU A 29 -11.71 8.32 35.18
C LEU A 29 -10.25 8.21 35.67
N THR A 30 -9.89 7.12 36.35
CA THR A 30 -8.52 6.88 36.80
C THR A 30 -7.57 6.66 35.59
N LEU A 31 -8.01 5.86 34.59
CA LEU A 31 -7.25 5.68 33.35
C LEU A 31 -7.09 7.00 32.57
N LEU A 32 -8.17 7.78 32.46
CA LEU A 32 -8.12 9.09 31.79
C LEU A 32 -7.19 10.06 32.52
N ASN A 33 -7.23 10.14 33.85
CA ASN A 33 -6.33 10.98 34.62
C ASN A 33 -4.86 10.54 34.53
N ASN A 34 -4.59 9.23 34.56
CA ASN A 34 -3.24 8.69 34.38
C ASN A 34 -2.72 8.98 32.95
N ASN A 35 -3.54 8.84 31.92
CA ASN A 35 -3.19 9.18 30.56
C ASN A 35 -2.98 10.68 30.35
N LEU A 36 -3.80 11.53 30.97
CA LEU A 36 -3.62 12.99 30.99
C LEU A 36 -2.33 13.42 31.68
N GLN A 37 -1.99 12.82 32.82
CA GLN A 37 -0.73 13.08 33.50
C GLN A 37 0.49 12.60 32.70
N GLN A 38 0.42 11.46 32.03
CA GLN A 38 1.46 11.00 31.13
C GLN A 38 1.63 11.89 29.90
N ALA A 39 0.52 12.37 29.32
CA ALA A 39 0.54 13.30 28.19
C ALA A 39 1.07 14.73 28.57
N GLN A 40 1.07 15.08 29.85
CA GLN A 40 1.65 16.34 30.36
C GLN A 40 3.16 16.25 30.62
N GLN A 41 3.70 15.04 30.73
CA GLN A 41 5.14 14.84 30.86
C GLN A 41 5.79 14.80 29.47
N SER A 42 6.65 15.74 29.20
CA SER A 42 7.42 15.78 27.96
C SER A 42 8.90 15.51 28.21
N GLN A 43 9.56 14.91 27.22
CA GLN A 43 10.98 14.62 27.24
C GLN A 43 11.65 15.08 25.95
N THR A 44 12.93 15.39 26.05
CA THR A 44 13.73 15.75 24.88
C THR A 44 14.28 14.48 24.23
N LEU A 45 13.95 14.31 22.96
CA LEU A 45 14.58 13.35 22.06
C LEU A 45 15.73 14.03 21.33
N THR A 46 16.94 13.45 21.44
CA THR A 46 18.11 13.88 20.69
C THR A 46 18.47 12.81 19.66
N ILE A 47 18.53 13.18 18.39
CA ILE A 47 18.95 12.30 17.28
C ILE A 47 20.27 12.84 16.74
N LYS A 48 21.35 12.05 16.85
CA LYS A 48 22.65 12.29 16.22
C LYS A 48 22.67 11.50 14.91
N TYR A 49 23.02 12.15 13.82
CA TYR A 49 22.93 11.53 12.50
C TYR A 49 24.10 11.89 11.58
N MET A 50 24.43 10.97 10.69
CA MET A 50 25.39 11.11 9.62
C MET A 50 24.79 10.56 8.31
N PRO A 51 24.92 11.26 7.16
CA PRO A 51 25.66 12.53 6.97
C PRO A 51 24.97 13.73 7.64
N THR A 52 25.73 14.78 7.93
CA THR A 52 25.26 15.95 8.71
C THR A 52 24.23 16.83 8.00
N ASN A 53 24.05 16.64 6.69
CA ASN A 53 23.04 17.29 5.87
C ASN A 53 21.73 16.46 5.74
N ALA A 54 21.63 15.34 6.46
CA ALA A 54 20.40 14.56 6.46
C ALA A 54 19.24 15.33 7.10
N THR A 55 18.02 15.02 6.64
CA THR A 55 16.77 15.54 7.17
C THR A 55 16.23 14.56 8.22
N VAL A 56 15.73 15.11 9.32
CA VAL A 56 15.13 14.35 10.41
C VAL A 56 13.66 14.69 10.54
N LEU A 57 12.81 13.66 10.56
CA LEU A 57 11.38 13.76 10.91
C LEU A 57 11.15 13.00 12.22
N VAL A 58 10.27 13.54 13.04
CA VAL A 58 9.72 12.84 14.21
C VAL A 58 8.21 13.05 14.18
N ASP A 59 7.44 11.95 14.25
CA ASP A 59 5.98 11.93 14.09
C ASP A 59 5.53 12.69 12.84
N ASN A 60 6.26 12.48 11.72
CA ASN A 60 6.05 13.13 10.43
C ASN A 60 6.22 14.66 10.43
N LYS A 61 6.84 15.23 11.46
CA LYS A 61 7.20 16.66 11.53
C LYS A 61 8.70 16.84 11.39
N MET A 62 9.10 17.76 10.52
CA MET A 62 10.51 18.09 10.35
C MET A 62 11.09 18.65 11.65
N VAL A 63 12.20 18.07 12.10
CA VAL A 63 13.00 18.56 13.24
C VAL A 63 14.26 19.17 12.68
N LYS A 64 14.40 20.49 12.86
CA LYS A 64 15.58 21.21 12.37
C LYS A 64 16.82 20.73 13.15
N GLY A 65 17.79 20.19 12.44
CA GLY A 65 19.07 19.79 13.00
C GLY A 65 20.20 20.74 12.60
N THR A 66 21.29 20.70 13.36
CA THR A 66 22.51 21.44 13.09
C THR A 66 23.72 20.54 13.37
N ASN A 67 24.67 20.49 12.43
CA ASN A 67 25.88 19.68 12.55
C ASN A 67 25.63 18.19 12.91
N GLY A 68 24.60 17.59 12.31
CA GLY A 68 24.26 16.18 12.54
C GLY A 68 23.58 15.92 13.89
N VAL A 69 22.97 16.92 14.51
CA VAL A 69 22.19 16.77 15.74
C VAL A 69 20.86 17.47 15.61
N ALA A 70 19.77 16.73 15.79
CA ALA A 70 18.40 17.24 15.88
C ALA A 70 17.85 17.01 17.28
N GLN A 71 17.11 17.96 17.82
CA GLN A 71 16.47 17.86 19.13
C GLN A 71 15.02 18.33 19.05
N THR A 72 14.14 17.60 19.72
CA THR A 72 12.73 17.95 19.85
C THR A 72 12.19 17.50 21.19
N THR A 73 11.23 18.25 21.74
CA THR A 73 10.54 17.90 22.99
C THR A 73 9.18 17.33 22.65
N LEU A 74 8.89 16.13 23.14
CA LEU A 74 7.69 15.36 22.82
C LEU A 74 7.06 14.80 24.10
N PRO A 75 5.77 14.52 24.13
CA PRO A 75 5.12 13.81 25.22
C PRO A 75 5.81 12.47 25.50
N VAL A 76 5.70 11.98 26.73
CA VAL A 76 6.11 10.61 27.05
C VAL A 76 5.25 9.62 26.26
N GLY A 77 5.87 8.65 25.58
CA GLY A 77 5.16 7.70 24.71
C GLY A 77 6.06 7.12 23.63
N GLN A 78 5.43 6.45 22.66
CA GLN A 78 6.11 5.94 21.49
C GLN A 78 6.02 6.95 20.34
N HIS A 79 7.15 7.25 19.73
CA HIS A 79 7.28 8.20 18.62
C HIS A 79 7.99 7.54 17.46
N SER A 80 7.59 7.88 16.24
CA SER A 80 8.26 7.45 15.02
C SER A 80 9.35 8.45 14.64
N TYR A 81 10.42 7.97 14.01
CA TYR A 81 11.42 8.85 13.40
C TYR A 81 11.82 8.35 12.02
N ILE A 82 12.26 9.28 11.17
CA ILE A 82 12.88 9.03 9.88
C ILE A 82 14.09 9.94 9.76
N VAL A 83 15.23 9.37 9.33
CA VAL A 83 16.43 10.13 8.94
C VAL A 83 16.76 9.80 7.50
N ALA A 84 16.81 10.80 6.63
CA ALA A 84 16.99 10.61 5.19
C ALA A 84 17.96 11.64 4.61
N CYS A 85 18.75 11.24 3.61
CA CYS A 85 19.67 12.09 2.87
C CYS A 85 19.78 11.59 1.43
N ASP A 86 19.83 12.52 0.47
CA ASP A 86 19.99 12.16 -0.94
C ASP A 86 21.29 11.36 -1.19
N GLY A 87 21.17 10.23 -1.88
CA GLY A 87 22.28 9.31 -2.15
C GLY A 87 22.61 8.35 -1.01
N TYR A 88 21.73 8.24 -0.01
CA TYR A 88 21.83 7.32 1.12
C TYR A 88 20.49 6.60 1.34
N ASP A 89 20.56 5.37 1.84
CA ASP A 89 19.39 4.66 2.33
C ASP A 89 18.82 5.36 3.55
N SER A 90 17.51 5.57 3.61
CA SER A 90 16.86 6.18 4.77
C SER A 90 16.77 5.20 5.93
N GLU A 91 16.88 5.71 7.15
CA GLU A 91 16.68 4.95 8.38
C GLU A 91 15.38 5.40 9.05
N GLU A 92 14.50 4.46 9.36
CA GLU A 92 13.25 4.72 10.07
C GLU A 92 13.07 3.78 11.25
N GLY A 93 12.35 4.24 12.26
CA GLY A 93 12.10 3.42 13.44
C GLY A 93 11.18 4.08 14.44
N THR A 94 11.07 3.45 15.60
CA THR A 94 10.32 3.99 16.73
C THR A 94 11.16 4.11 17.96
N VAL A 95 10.92 5.14 18.76
CA VAL A 95 11.57 5.39 20.05
C VAL A 95 10.51 5.57 21.13
N LYS A 96 10.71 4.94 22.28
CA LYS A 96 9.81 5.08 23.44
C LYS A 96 10.44 6.05 24.45
N LEU A 97 9.83 7.24 24.58
CA LEU A 97 10.22 8.22 25.58
C LEU A 97 9.65 7.85 26.95
N LYS A 98 10.49 7.86 27.98
CA LYS A 98 10.12 7.59 29.37
C LYS A 98 10.32 8.85 30.22
N ALA A 99 9.47 9.07 31.20
CA ALA A 99 9.43 10.29 32.03
C ALA A 99 10.78 10.65 32.72
N SER A 100 11.62 9.67 32.98
CA SER A 100 12.84 9.84 33.83
C SER A 100 14.18 9.68 33.09
N THR A 101 14.17 9.46 31.78
CA THR A 101 15.39 9.14 31.02
C THR A 101 15.45 9.87 29.71
N PRO A 102 16.45 10.75 29.47
CA PRO A 102 16.64 11.35 28.15
C PRO A 102 16.85 10.26 27.09
N SER A 103 16.25 10.43 25.94
CA SER A 103 16.39 9.48 24.82
C SER A 103 17.34 10.04 23.78
N ASN A 104 18.39 9.28 23.50
CA ASN A 104 19.39 9.59 22.49
C ASN A 104 19.42 8.47 21.45
N LEU A 105 19.30 8.84 20.18
CA LEU A 105 19.49 7.96 19.05
C LEU A 105 20.76 8.36 18.31
N GLN A 106 21.48 7.37 17.78
CA GLN A 106 22.62 7.60 16.89
C GLN A 106 22.37 6.81 15.61
N ILE A 107 22.32 7.52 14.49
CA ILE A 107 21.94 6.99 13.18
C ILE A 107 23.03 7.33 12.18
N THR A 108 23.51 6.33 11.46
CA THR A 108 24.48 6.52 10.37
C THR A 108 23.91 5.88 9.13
N LEU A 109 23.54 6.71 8.15
CA LEU A 109 22.98 6.24 6.89
C LEU A 109 24.04 5.57 6.03
N SER A 110 23.70 4.46 5.39
CA SER A 110 24.52 3.79 4.39
C SER A 110 24.38 4.49 3.04
N LYS A 111 25.48 4.60 2.27
CA LYS A 111 25.38 5.09 0.89
C LYS A 111 24.61 4.11 0.04
N GLU A 112 23.72 4.63 -0.81
CA GLU A 112 23.07 3.84 -1.85
C GLU A 112 24.13 3.15 -2.71
N ALA A 113 23.96 1.84 -2.98
CA ALA A 113 24.83 1.10 -3.86
C ALA A 113 24.69 1.64 -5.28
N VAL A 114 25.71 2.32 -5.80
CA VAL A 114 25.76 2.78 -7.19
C VAL A 114 25.96 1.54 -8.08
N ALA A 115 24.93 1.15 -8.81
CA ALA A 115 25.06 0.15 -9.87
C ALA A 115 25.99 0.70 -10.94
N ILE A 116 27.20 0.15 -11.03
CA ILE A 116 28.17 0.49 -12.08
C ILE A 116 27.59 -0.04 -13.40
N GLN A 117 27.07 0.86 -14.23
CA GLN A 117 26.75 0.55 -15.62
C GLN A 117 28.09 0.30 -16.36
N GLN A 118 28.40 -0.95 -16.62
CA GLN A 118 29.44 -1.29 -17.57
C GLN A 118 28.96 -0.91 -18.96
N ASN A 119 29.63 0.05 -19.57
CA ASN A 119 29.49 0.43 -20.98
C ASN A 119 29.82 -0.77 -21.87
N ILE A 120 28.80 -1.40 -22.45
CA ILE A 120 28.98 -2.34 -23.54
C ILE A 120 29.03 -1.52 -24.84
N VAL A 121 30.23 -1.51 -25.45
CA VAL A 121 30.52 -0.92 -26.74
C VAL A 121 29.60 -1.53 -27.81
N SER A 122 28.93 -0.66 -28.55
CA SER A 122 28.05 -0.99 -29.66
C SER A 122 28.76 -1.70 -30.81
N GLN A 123 28.24 -2.84 -31.24
CA GLN A 123 28.49 -3.41 -32.57
C GLN A 123 27.32 -3.09 -33.53
N PRO A 124 27.58 -2.96 -34.85
CA PRO A 124 26.63 -2.40 -35.79
C PRO A 124 25.47 -3.35 -36.15
N ALA A 125 24.32 -2.73 -36.40
CA ALA A 125 23.05 -3.35 -36.71
C ALA A 125 23.08 -4.20 -38.00
N VAL A 126 22.67 -5.46 -37.88
CA VAL A 126 22.21 -6.30 -38.99
C VAL A 126 20.67 -6.20 -39.03
N ALA A 127 20.14 -5.84 -40.18
CA ALA A 127 18.69 -5.71 -40.41
C ALA A 127 17.99 -7.06 -40.19
N GLN A 128 17.04 -7.09 -39.25
CA GLN A 128 16.19 -8.24 -39.03
C GLN A 128 14.75 -7.99 -39.54
N GLN A 129 14.25 -8.98 -40.25
CA GLN A 129 12.87 -9.11 -40.75
C GLN A 129 11.86 -9.14 -39.55
N PRO A 130 10.57 -8.83 -39.77
CA PRO A 130 9.60 -8.81 -38.68
C PRO A 130 9.33 -10.22 -38.19
N VAL A 131 9.79 -10.49 -36.97
CA VAL A 131 9.45 -11.71 -36.23
C VAL A 131 8.09 -11.51 -35.60
N VAL A 132 7.13 -12.35 -35.95
CA VAL A 132 5.87 -12.53 -35.23
C VAL A 132 6.21 -12.96 -33.81
N GLN A 133 6.04 -12.09 -32.84
CA GLN A 133 6.27 -12.40 -31.43
C GLN A 133 5.15 -13.33 -30.93
N THR A 134 5.46 -14.62 -30.84
CA THR A 134 4.77 -15.50 -29.89
C THR A 134 5.02 -14.99 -28.48
N PRO A 135 4.03 -14.99 -27.58
CA PRO A 135 4.23 -14.57 -26.20
C PRO A 135 5.31 -15.45 -25.57
N ILE A 136 6.42 -14.85 -25.14
CA ILE A 136 7.42 -15.54 -24.33
C ILE A 136 6.75 -15.88 -23.01
N ALA A 137 6.48 -17.16 -22.76
CA ALA A 137 6.05 -17.63 -21.46
C ALA A 137 7.15 -17.25 -20.45
N ASN A 138 6.84 -16.32 -19.54
CA ASN A 138 7.69 -16.01 -18.42
C ASN A 138 7.75 -17.27 -17.55
N SER A 139 8.89 -17.95 -17.51
CA SER A 139 9.12 -19.23 -16.81
C SER A 139 8.94 -19.11 -15.28
N ASP A 140 8.78 -17.89 -14.75
CA ASP A 140 8.76 -17.56 -13.33
C ASP A 140 7.33 -17.33 -12.77
N ASN A 141 6.30 -17.41 -13.61
CA ASN A 141 4.90 -17.33 -13.14
C ASN A 141 4.47 -18.67 -12.55
N ILE A 142 3.68 -18.63 -11.49
CA ILE A 142 3.20 -19.82 -10.79
C ILE A 142 1.67 -19.87 -10.79
N SER A 143 1.12 -21.08 -10.77
CA SER A 143 -0.31 -21.32 -10.56
C SER A 143 -0.48 -22.17 -9.32
N ILE A 144 -1.25 -21.69 -8.36
CA ILE A 144 -1.44 -22.31 -7.04
C ILE A 144 -2.83 -22.92 -6.99
N PRO A 145 -2.95 -24.25 -6.89
CA PRO A 145 -4.25 -24.89 -6.75
C PRO A 145 -4.87 -24.56 -5.40
N VAL A 146 -6.17 -24.31 -5.39
CA VAL A 146 -6.94 -23.98 -4.17
C VAL A 146 -7.93 -25.09 -3.85
N LYS A 147 -9.02 -25.19 -4.60
CA LYS A 147 -10.10 -26.15 -4.39
C LYS A 147 -10.99 -26.25 -5.63
N ASP A 148 -11.64 -27.40 -5.83
CA ASP A 148 -12.64 -27.62 -6.87
C ASP A 148 -12.17 -27.25 -8.31
N GLY A 149 -10.88 -27.51 -8.60
CA GLY A 149 -10.27 -27.17 -9.90
C GLY A 149 -9.94 -25.68 -10.09
N ILE A 150 -10.14 -24.85 -9.06
CA ILE A 150 -9.78 -23.43 -9.08
C ILE A 150 -8.33 -23.26 -8.69
N SER A 151 -7.60 -22.46 -9.43
CA SER A 151 -6.22 -22.06 -9.14
C SER A 151 -6.06 -20.53 -9.16
N ILE A 152 -4.98 -20.06 -8.55
CA ILE A 152 -4.58 -18.67 -8.53
C ILE A 152 -3.33 -18.53 -9.39
N ASP A 153 -3.46 -17.81 -10.51
CA ASP A 153 -2.31 -17.46 -11.33
C ASP A 153 -1.62 -16.23 -10.76
N MET A 154 -0.32 -16.36 -10.50
CA MET A 154 0.50 -15.33 -9.90
C MET A 154 1.64 -14.96 -10.84
N VAL A 155 1.93 -13.67 -10.93
CA VAL A 155 3.02 -13.10 -11.72
C VAL A 155 4.15 -12.69 -10.78
N ARG A 156 5.38 -13.11 -11.06
CA ARG A 156 6.55 -12.66 -10.32
C ARG A 156 6.88 -11.22 -10.66
N VAL A 157 7.05 -10.41 -9.63
CA VAL A 157 7.50 -9.03 -9.70
C VAL A 157 8.88 -8.96 -9.05
N GLU A 158 9.89 -8.66 -9.85
CA GLU A 158 11.26 -8.53 -9.36
C GLU A 158 11.41 -7.30 -8.48
N ALA A 159 12.17 -7.43 -7.41
CA ALA A 159 12.61 -6.33 -6.56
C ALA A 159 13.19 -5.17 -7.38
N GLY A 160 12.97 -3.94 -6.95
CA GLY A 160 13.47 -2.80 -7.71
C GLY A 160 13.11 -1.47 -7.07
N THR A 161 13.53 -0.40 -7.73
CA THR A 161 13.31 0.97 -7.27
C THR A 161 12.50 1.73 -8.32
N PHE A 162 11.53 2.52 -7.86
CA PHE A 162 10.71 3.37 -8.73
C PHE A 162 10.36 4.69 -8.05
N THR A 163 9.81 5.61 -8.81
CA THR A 163 9.24 6.85 -8.29
C THR A 163 7.74 6.66 -8.09
N MET A 164 7.30 6.65 -6.84
CA MET A 164 5.90 6.53 -6.44
C MET A 164 5.21 7.90 -6.45
N GLY A 165 3.93 7.93 -6.84
CA GLY A 165 3.11 9.13 -6.91
C GLY A 165 3.00 9.73 -8.31
N ALA A 166 2.56 10.99 -8.39
CA ALA A 166 2.26 11.65 -9.66
C ALA A 166 3.53 12.07 -10.41
N THR A 167 4.13 11.14 -11.15
CA THR A 167 5.22 11.37 -12.10
C THR A 167 4.76 12.21 -13.32
N PRO A 168 5.69 12.80 -14.13
CA PRO A 168 5.32 13.77 -15.15
C PRO A 168 4.33 13.28 -16.22
N GLU A 169 4.23 11.98 -16.45
CA GLU A 169 3.25 11.39 -17.37
C GLU A 169 1.81 11.41 -16.84
N MET A 170 1.61 11.64 -15.53
CA MET A 170 0.29 11.69 -14.90
C MET A 170 -0.38 13.03 -15.16
N LYS A 171 -1.46 13.04 -15.94
CA LYS A 171 -2.23 14.25 -16.24
C LYS A 171 -3.16 14.58 -15.07
N ASP A 172 -3.22 15.86 -14.71
CA ASP A 172 -4.12 16.42 -13.69
C ASP A 172 -4.16 15.62 -12.37
N PRO A 173 -2.99 15.40 -11.72
CA PRO A 173 -2.92 14.62 -10.50
C PRO A 173 -3.48 15.38 -9.30
N TYR A 174 -4.11 14.66 -8.37
CA TYR A 174 -4.59 15.21 -7.11
C TYR A 174 -3.44 15.44 -6.12
N ASN A 175 -3.71 16.25 -5.10
CA ASN A 175 -2.68 16.61 -4.10
C ASN A 175 -2.21 15.44 -3.24
N ASP A 176 -3.02 14.41 -3.06
CA ASP A 176 -2.65 13.22 -2.29
C ASP A 176 -1.82 12.20 -3.09
N GLU A 177 -1.65 12.43 -4.40
CA GLU A 177 -0.66 11.75 -5.24
C GLU A 177 0.74 12.40 -5.16
N LYS A 178 0.89 13.47 -4.36
CA LYS A 178 2.10 14.29 -4.23
C LYS A 178 2.57 14.38 -2.77
N PRO A 179 3.88 14.67 -2.55
CA PRO A 179 4.97 14.70 -3.55
C PRO A 179 5.29 13.30 -4.07
N THR A 180 5.92 13.24 -5.24
CA THR A 180 6.57 12.01 -5.69
C THR A 180 7.77 11.72 -4.79
N HIS A 181 8.06 10.44 -4.61
CA HIS A 181 9.19 9.99 -3.80
C HIS A 181 9.72 8.67 -4.33
N ARG A 182 10.98 8.40 -4.01
CA ARG A 182 11.64 7.17 -4.40
C ARG A 182 11.25 6.03 -3.46
N VAL A 183 10.86 4.90 -4.02
CA VAL A 183 10.56 3.68 -3.25
C VAL A 183 11.42 2.54 -3.77
N THR A 184 12.07 1.82 -2.85
CA THR A 184 12.82 0.60 -3.13
C THR A 184 12.09 -0.58 -2.51
N LEU A 185 11.71 -1.56 -3.33
CA LEU A 185 11.24 -2.88 -2.90
C LEU A 185 12.43 -3.83 -2.97
N THR A 186 12.86 -4.37 -1.84
CA THR A 186 14.11 -5.15 -1.74
C THR A 186 13.92 -6.63 -1.99
N ASN A 187 12.68 -7.12 -1.96
CA ASN A 187 12.36 -8.52 -2.15
C ASN A 187 11.47 -8.70 -3.37
N ASP A 188 11.67 -9.79 -4.09
CA ASP A 188 10.75 -10.25 -5.10
C ASP A 188 9.43 -10.68 -4.43
N TYR A 189 8.34 -10.58 -5.16
CA TYR A 189 7.04 -11.06 -4.70
C TYR A 189 6.20 -11.54 -5.86
N TYR A 190 5.19 -12.33 -5.57
CA TYR A 190 4.18 -12.70 -6.55
C TYR A 190 2.92 -11.88 -6.33
N ILE A 191 2.33 -11.38 -7.44
CA ILE A 191 1.04 -10.68 -7.42
C ILE A 191 0.03 -11.44 -8.28
N GLY A 192 -1.23 -11.43 -7.90
CA GLY A 192 -2.29 -12.04 -8.68
C GLY A 192 -2.31 -11.49 -10.10
N LYS A 193 -2.30 -12.39 -11.08
CA LYS A 193 -2.43 -12.02 -12.50
C LYS A 193 -3.72 -11.25 -12.77
N TYR A 194 -4.76 -11.57 -12.01
CA TYR A 194 -6.10 -11.00 -12.05
C TYR A 194 -6.54 -10.55 -10.65
N GLU A 195 -7.59 -9.75 -10.59
CA GLU A 195 -8.39 -9.53 -9.39
C GLU A 195 -8.93 -10.87 -8.87
N VAL A 196 -9.23 -10.99 -7.58
CA VAL A 196 -9.88 -12.19 -7.02
C VAL A 196 -11.25 -12.35 -7.65
N THR A 197 -11.46 -13.48 -8.32
CA THR A 197 -12.75 -13.78 -8.98
C THR A 197 -13.80 -14.25 -7.97
N GLN A 198 -15.07 -14.11 -8.35
CA GLN A 198 -16.20 -14.62 -7.55
C GLN A 198 -16.15 -16.14 -7.39
N ALA A 199 -15.65 -16.87 -8.39
CA ALA A 199 -15.46 -18.32 -8.28
C ALA A 199 -14.43 -18.67 -7.20
N LEU A 200 -13.28 -17.97 -7.19
CA LEU A 200 -12.25 -18.14 -6.16
C LEU A 200 -12.78 -17.75 -4.77
N TRP A 201 -13.43 -16.59 -4.66
CA TRP A 201 -14.03 -16.17 -3.40
C TRP A 201 -15.02 -17.18 -2.86
N LYS A 202 -15.94 -17.65 -3.70
CA LYS A 202 -16.95 -18.66 -3.32
C LYS A 202 -16.33 -19.99 -2.89
N ALA A 203 -15.26 -20.43 -3.57
CA ALA A 203 -14.57 -21.69 -3.21
C ALA A 203 -13.96 -21.61 -1.80
N VAL A 204 -13.48 -20.43 -1.38
CA VAL A 204 -12.84 -20.20 -0.08
C VAL A 204 -13.87 -19.87 1.00
N MET A 205 -14.82 -18.95 0.71
CA MET A 205 -15.77 -18.41 1.69
C MET A 205 -17.10 -19.15 1.76
N GLY A 206 -17.47 -19.88 0.70
CA GLY A 206 -18.74 -20.59 0.60
C GLY A 206 -19.92 -19.73 0.12
N ASN A 207 -19.77 -18.40 0.03
CA ASN A 207 -20.78 -17.45 -0.41
C ASN A 207 -20.25 -16.55 -1.54
N ASN A 208 -21.12 -15.71 -2.10
CA ASN A 208 -20.75 -14.69 -3.06
C ASN A 208 -21.51 -13.39 -2.73
N PRO A 209 -20.85 -12.37 -2.13
CA PRO A 209 -21.49 -11.11 -1.73
C PRO A 209 -21.77 -10.19 -2.93
N SER A 210 -21.04 -10.32 -4.04
CA SER A 210 -21.03 -9.39 -5.17
C SER A 210 -22.44 -9.02 -5.67
N TYR A 211 -22.59 -7.78 -6.12
CA TYR A 211 -23.83 -7.32 -6.78
C TYR A 211 -23.96 -7.93 -8.17
N PHE A 212 -22.98 -7.76 -9.03
CA PHE A 212 -22.93 -8.41 -10.33
C PHE A 212 -22.58 -9.87 -10.17
N LYS A 213 -23.21 -10.77 -10.92
CA LYS A 213 -23.05 -12.23 -10.75
C LYS A 213 -22.38 -12.88 -11.96
N GLY A 214 -21.26 -13.58 -11.72
CA GLY A 214 -20.56 -14.36 -12.74
C GLY A 214 -19.24 -14.91 -12.21
N GLY A 215 -18.96 -16.19 -12.41
CA GLY A 215 -17.79 -16.86 -11.83
C GLY A 215 -16.46 -16.17 -12.15
N ASN A 216 -16.30 -15.66 -13.38
CA ASN A 216 -15.09 -14.97 -13.85
C ASN A 216 -15.11 -13.45 -13.64
N LEU A 217 -16.17 -12.88 -13.06
CA LEU A 217 -16.19 -11.48 -12.63
C LEU A 217 -15.32 -11.31 -11.37
N PRO A 218 -14.73 -10.14 -11.14
CA PRO A 218 -14.09 -9.85 -9.87
C PRO A 218 -15.12 -9.93 -8.74
N VAL A 219 -14.69 -10.36 -7.57
CA VAL A 219 -15.51 -10.21 -6.36
C VAL A 219 -15.53 -8.74 -5.98
N GLU A 220 -16.73 -8.26 -5.64
CA GLU A 220 -16.96 -6.90 -5.13
C GLU A 220 -17.94 -6.95 -3.94
N GLN A 221 -18.27 -5.82 -3.34
CA GLN A 221 -18.99 -5.72 -2.08
C GLN A 221 -18.28 -6.45 -0.93
N VAL A 222 -16.97 -6.34 -0.90
CA VAL A 222 -16.11 -6.89 0.15
C VAL A 222 -15.38 -5.75 0.86
N SER A 223 -15.48 -5.72 2.17
CA SER A 223 -14.73 -4.80 3.02
C SER A 223 -13.27 -5.26 3.16
N TRP A 224 -12.42 -4.39 3.67
CA TRP A 224 -11.04 -4.76 4.00
C TRP A 224 -11.01 -5.87 5.06
N ASP A 225 -11.92 -5.82 6.02
CA ASP A 225 -12.04 -6.85 7.07
C ASP A 225 -12.48 -8.19 6.48
N ASP A 226 -13.45 -8.23 5.53
CA ASP A 226 -13.82 -9.44 4.78
C ASP A 226 -12.64 -10.01 3.99
N CYS A 227 -11.79 -9.12 3.42
CA CYS A 227 -10.58 -9.56 2.74
C CYS A 227 -9.59 -10.24 3.68
N GLN A 228 -9.42 -9.79 4.93
CA GLN A 228 -8.58 -10.46 5.91
C GLN A 228 -9.13 -11.85 6.30
N ASP A 229 -10.44 -11.98 6.45
CA ASP A 229 -11.09 -13.27 6.70
C ASP A 229 -10.91 -14.23 5.52
N PHE A 230 -11.06 -13.75 4.30
CA PHE A 230 -10.79 -14.51 3.08
C PHE A 230 -9.34 -15.00 3.04
N LEU A 231 -8.37 -14.11 3.28
CA LEU A 231 -6.94 -14.42 3.32
C LEU A 231 -6.61 -15.46 4.38
N SER A 232 -7.18 -15.34 5.59
CA SER A 232 -6.99 -16.29 6.67
C SER A 232 -7.45 -17.71 6.28
N LYS A 233 -8.62 -17.83 5.61
CA LYS A 233 -9.13 -19.10 5.12
C LYS A 233 -8.34 -19.64 3.93
N LEU A 234 -7.98 -18.79 2.96
CA LEU A 234 -7.18 -19.15 1.80
C LEU A 234 -5.81 -19.70 2.23
N ASN A 235 -5.14 -19.03 3.17
CA ASN A 235 -3.85 -19.45 3.70
C ASN A 235 -3.94 -20.83 4.38
N ARG A 236 -5.03 -21.11 5.09
CA ARG A 236 -5.27 -22.42 5.71
C ARG A 236 -5.50 -23.51 4.66
N ILE A 237 -6.20 -23.20 3.57
CA ILE A 237 -6.48 -24.16 2.49
C ILE A 237 -5.21 -24.50 1.72
N THR A 238 -4.41 -23.48 1.39
CA THR A 238 -3.25 -23.61 0.48
C THR A 238 -1.93 -23.91 1.19
N GLY A 239 -1.86 -23.66 2.51
CA GLY A 239 -0.60 -23.71 3.27
C GLY A 239 0.39 -22.61 2.89
N LYS A 240 -0.06 -21.57 2.18
CA LYS A 240 0.72 -20.41 1.74
C LYS A 240 0.37 -19.18 2.58
N THR A 241 1.16 -18.11 2.43
CA THR A 241 0.95 -16.84 3.14
C THR A 241 0.56 -15.74 2.15
N PHE A 242 -0.68 -15.78 1.69
CA PHE A 242 -1.26 -14.70 0.90
C PHE A 242 -1.61 -13.51 1.79
N ARG A 243 -1.51 -12.32 1.21
CA ARG A 243 -1.89 -11.04 1.80
C ARG A 243 -2.40 -10.07 0.75
N LEU A 244 -2.90 -8.92 1.16
CA LEU A 244 -3.10 -7.79 0.25
C LEU A 244 -1.74 -7.20 -0.14
N PRO A 245 -1.61 -6.57 -1.31
CA PRO A 245 -0.43 -5.78 -1.64
C PRO A 245 -0.27 -4.60 -0.68
N THR A 246 0.96 -4.20 -0.39
CA THR A 246 1.19 -2.84 0.09
C THR A 246 0.85 -1.86 -1.03
N GLU A 247 0.53 -0.63 -0.69
CA GLU A 247 0.21 0.40 -1.68
C GLU A 247 1.37 0.62 -2.67
N ALA A 248 2.61 0.51 -2.20
CA ALA A 248 3.81 0.62 -3.01
C ALA A 248 4.02 -0.59 -3.93
N GLU A 249 3.81 -1.82 -3.45
CA GLU A 249 3.86 -3.02 -4.30
C GLU A 249 2.80 -2.96 -5.40
N TRP A 250 1.59 -2.51 -5.05
CA TRP A 250 0.51 -2.33 -6.02
C TRP A 250 0.91 -1.36 -7.12
N GLU A 251 1.40 -0.15 -6.76
CA GLU A 251 1.77 0.87 -7.74
C GLU A 251 2.98 0.45 -8.59
N TYR A 252 3.99 -0.19 -7.98
CA TYR A 252 5.14 -0.70 -8.70
C TYR A 252 4.75 -1.75 -9.74
N ALA A 253 3.89 -2.70 -9.38
CA ALA A 253 3.37 -3.71 -10.30
C ALA A 253 2.49 -3.09 -11.41
N ALA A 254 1.63 -2.12 -11.07
CA ALA A 254 0.78 -1.42 -12.03
C ALA A 254 1.60 -0.64 -13.07
N ARG A 255 2.73 -0.08 -12.67
CA ARG A 255 3.66 0.63 -13.57
C ARG A 255 4.55 -0.30 -14.42
N GLY A 256 4.42 -1.62 -14.27
CA GLY A 256 5.22 -2.60 -15.04
C GLY A 256 6.56 -2.98 -14.40
N GLY A 257 6.80 -2.64 -13.12
CA GLY A 257 8.02 -2.98 -12.40
C GLY A 257 9.29 -2.51 -13.12
N LYS A 258 10.29 -3.37 -13.22
CA LYS A 258 11.53 -3.10 -14.01
C LYS A 258 11.30 -2.94 -15.51
N LYS A 259 10.16 -3.41 -16.04
CA LYS A 259 9.80 -3.31 -17.47
C LYS A 259 8.96 -2.08 -17.78
N SER A 260 8.76 -1.19 -16.81
CA SER A 260 7.95 0.03 -16.95
C SER A 260 8.32 0.84 -18.18
N ARG A 261 7.31 1.30 -18.91
CA ARG A 261 7.44 2.18 -20.08
C ARG A 261 6.98 3.60 -19.80
N GLY A 262 6.68 3.94 -18.55
CA GLY A 262 6.23 5.26 -18.15
C GLY A 262 4.86 5.62 -18.69
N TYR A 263 3.94 4.66 -18.70
CA TYR A 263 2.55 4.91 -19.09
C TYR A 263 1.74 5.54 -17.95
N GLN A 264 0.74 6.33 -18.31
CA GLN A 264 -0.20 6.94 -17.37
C GLN A 264 -1.09 5.88 -16.69
N TYR A 265 -1.50 4.86 -17.43
CA TYR A 265 -2.30 3.73 -16.99
C TYR A 265 -1.46 2.45 -17.02
N SER A 266 -1.93 1.41 -16.37
CA SER A 266 -1.21 0.14 -16.34
C SER A 266 -1.19 -0.50 -17.72
N GLY A 267 -0.04 -0.43 -18.42
CA GLY A 267 0.21 -1.05 -19.72
C GLY A 267 -0.06 -0.17 -20.94
N SER A 268 -0.68 1.02 -20.82
CA SER A 268 -0.95 1.89 -21.98
C SER A 268 -1.17 3.36 -21.59
N ASN A 269 -0.98 4.27 -22.55
CA ASN A 269 -1.50 5.64 -22.47
C ASN A 269 -2.93 5.78 -23.02
N ASN A 270 -3.45 4.76 -23.69
CA ASN A 270 -4.86 4.68 -24.10
C ASN A 270 -5.61 3.78 -23.11
N LEU A 271 -6.41 4.39 -22.23
CA LEU A 271 -7.12 3.67 -21.17
C LEU A 271 -8.03 2.58 -21.71
N SER A 272 -8.67 2.79 -22.85
CA SER A 272 -9.63 1.83 -23.43
C SER A 272 -9.00 0.48 -23.81
N ASP A 273 -7.67 0.43 -24.01
CA ASP A 273 -6.97 -0.81 -24.33
C ASP A 273 -6.82 -1.70 -23.09
N VAL A 274 -6.69 -1.12 -21.89
CA VAL A 274 -6.27 -1.79 -20.67
C VAL A 274 -7.33 -1.77 -19.55
N ALA A 275 -8.45 -1.03 -19.72
CA ALA A 275 -9.39 -0.82 -18.62
C ALA A 275 -10.86 -0.91 -19.04
N TRP A 276 -11.68 -1.39 -18.10
CA TRP A 276 -13.12 -1.18 -18.05
C TRP A 276 -13.39 -0.03 -17.08
N TYR A 277 -13.89 1.10 -17.57
CA TYR A 277 -14.14 2.32 -16.81
C TYR A 277 -15.45 2.98 -17.25
N PHE A 278 -15.83 4.11 -16.68
CA PHE A 278 -17.15 4.75 -16.90
C PHE A 278 -17.59 4.81 -18.36
N ASP A 279 -16.70 5.20 -19.28
CA ASP A 279 -17.09 5.42 -20.68
C ASP A 279 -17.28 4.13 -21.50
N ASN A 280 -16.75 2.98 -21.03
CA ASN A 280 -16.78 1.74 -21.82
C ASN A 280 -17.29 0.50 -21.09
N SER A 281 -17.55 0.60 -19.77
CA SER A 281 -17.95 -0.54 -18.93
C SER A 281 -19.44 -0.94 -19.13
N GLY A 282 -20.27 -0.05 -19.66
CA GLY A 282 -21.74 -0.27 -19.68
C GLY A 282 -22.34 -0.38 -18.28
N SER A 283 -21.78 0.35 -17.30
CA SER A 283 -22.22 0.42 -15.89
C SER A 283 -22.21 -0.93 -15.17
N LYS A 284 -21.19 -1.74 -15.37
CA LYS A 284 -21.03 -3.05 -14.72
C LYS A 284 -19.57 -3.51 -14.70
N THR A 285 -19.28 -4.50 -13.85
CA THR A 285 -18.02 -5.25 -13.87
C THR A 285 -17.92 -6.17 -15.09
N HIS A 286 -16.72 -6.51 -15.49
CA HIS A 286 -16.39 -7.40 -16.60
C HIS A 286 -15.54 -8.58 -16.14
N ALA A 287 -15.56 -9.67 -16.92
CA ALA A 287 -14.70 -10.81 -16.65
C ALA A 287 -13.22 -10.36 -16.61
N VAL A 288 -12.49 -10.84 -15.63
CA VAL A 288 -11.07 -10.49 -15.47
C VAL A 288 -10.26 -10.90 -16.70
N GLY A 289 -9.21 -10.17 -17.03
CA GLY A 289 -8.30 -10.50 -18.12
C GLY A 289 -8.86 -10.29 -19.54
N THR A 290 -9.93 -9.50 -19.70
CA THR A 290 -10.55 -9.25 -21.02
C THR A 290 -10.02 -8.00 -21.73
N LYS A 291 -9.18 -7.20 -21.06
CA LYS A 291 -8.41 -6.11 -21.65
C LYS A 291 -6.95 -6.53 -21.82
N GLN A 292 -6.10 -5.63 -22.36
CA GLN A 292 -4.66 -5.93 -22.50
C GLN A 292 -3.98 -5.88 -21.14
N PRO A 293 -2.97 -6.76 -20.90
CA PRO A 293 -2.18 -6.71 -19.69
C PRO A 293 -1.12 -5.60 -19.76
N ASN A 294 -0.51 -5.31 -18.60
CA ASN A 294 0.68 -4.48 -18.56
C ASN A 294 1.95 -5.24 -18.95
N GLU A 295 3.11 -4.59 -18.85
CA GLU A 295 4.41 -5.11 -19.27
C GLU A 295 4.85 -6.37 -18.50
N LEU A 296 4.28 -6.63 -17.34
CA LEU A 296 4.51 -7.84 -16.54
C LEU A 296 3.53 -8.97 -16.89
N GLY A 297 2.48 -8.69 -17.65
CA GLY A 297 1.42 -9.65 -17.93
C GLY A 297 0.30 -9.66 -16.87
N ILE A 298 0.17 -8.58 -16.10
CA ILE A 298 -0.88 -8.38 -15.08
C ILE A 298 -2.03 -7.61 -15.73
N TYR A 299 -3.26 -8.06 -15.48
CA TYR A 299 -4.49 -7.52 -16.06
C TYR A 299 -5.24 -6.66 -15.04
N ASP A 300 -6.07 -5.76 -15.55
CA ASP A 300 -7.07 -5.00 -14.81
C ASP A 300 -6.53 -4.13 -13.67
N MET A 301 -5.21 -3.80 -13.69
CA MET A 301 -4.61 -2.84 -12.74
C MET A 301 -5.08 -1.40 -12.99
N SER A 302 -5.86 -1.16 -14.05
CA SER A 302 -6.59 0.07 -14.32
C SER A 302 -8.03 -0.31 -14.66
N GLY A 303 -9.02 0.19 -13.88
CA GLY A 303 -10.45 -0.04 -14.08
C GLY A 303 -10.96 -1.36 -13.47
N ASN A 304 -12.10 -1.83 -13.94
CA ASN A 304 -12.91 -2.95 -13.47
C ASN A 304 -13.39 -2.76 -12.02
N VAL A 305 -12.61 -3.14 -11.00
CA VAL A 305 -12.90 -2.82 -9.61
C VAL A 305 -11.70 -2.18 -8.90
N TRP A 306 -11.96 -1.33 -7.93
CA TRP A 306 -10.94 -0.88 -6.98
C TRP A 306 -10.37 -2.06 -6.22
N GLU A 307 -9.11 -1.98 -5.82
CA GLU A 307 -8.40 -3.05 -5.12
C GLU A 307 -7.85 -2.56 -3.77
N TRP A 308 -8.29 -3.18 -2.67
CA TRP A 308 -7.80 -2.90 -1.33
C TRP A 308 -6.29 -3.14 -1.19
N CYS A 309 -5.60 -2.23 -0.50
CA CYS A 309 -4.22 -2.40 -0.05
C CYS A 309 -4.12 -2.68 1.46
N GLN A 310 -3.00 -3.27 1.87
CA GLN A 310 -2.75 -3.66 3.26
C GLN A 310 -2.53 -2.46 4.19
N ASP A 311 -1.98 -1.39 3.68
CA ASP A 311 -1.49 -0.23 4.41
C ASP A 311 -2.58 0.47 5.22
N ARG A 312 -2.14 1.28 6.20
CA ARG A 312 -2.93 2.42 6.66
C ARG A 312 -2.61 3.63 5.79
N ARG A 313 -3.66 4.36 5.39
CA ARG A 313 -3.48 5.55 4.57
C ARG A 313 -2.59 6.58 5.27
N GLY A 314 -1.52 7.00 4.59
CA GLY A 314 -0.65 8.12 4.96
C GLY A 314 -0.60 9.20 3.89
N GLN A 315 -0.12 10.38 4.24
CA GLN A 315 0.28 11.38 3.25
C GLN A 315 1.66 11.01 2.72
N TYR A 316 1.88 11.26 1.42
CA TYR A 316 3.22 11.13 0.86
C TYR A 316 4.15 12.22 1.39
N ASN A 317 5.41 11.86 1.52
CA ASN A 317 6.51 12.78 1.78
C ASN A 317 7.55 12.62 0.66
N SER A 318 8.50 13.56 0.55
CA SER A 318 9.51 13.55 -0.51
C SER A 318 10.72 12.63 -0.25
N PHE A 319 10.72 11.88 0.86
CA PHE A 319 11.86 11.05 1.24
C PHE A 319 11.81 9.69 0.54
N SER A 320 13.00 9.17 0.26
CA SER A 320 13.15 7.78 -0.20
C SER A 320 12.67 6.81 0.88
N GLN A 321 11.99 5.76 0.46
CA GLN A 321 11.44 4.73 1.35
C GLN A 321 11.86 3.33 0.88
N VAL A 322 12.05 2.43 1.82
CA VAL A 322 12.37 1.03 1.56
C VAL A 322 11.25 0.17 2.14
N ASN A 323 10.63 -0.67 1.28
CA ASN A 323 9.52 -1.55 1.64
C ASN A 323 8.43 -0.85 2.50
N PRO A 324 7.88 0.31 2.07
CA PRO A 324 6.93 1.03 2.90
C PRO A 324 5.65 0.20 3.11
N THR A 325 5.10 0.26 4.32
CA THR A 325 3.87 -0.43 4.74
C THR A 325 2.78 0.54 5.16
N GLY A 326 2.90 1.81 4.74
CA GLY A 326 1.96 2.87 5.03
C GLY A 326 2.18 3.56 6.39
N ALA A 327 1.17 4.29 6.84
CA ALA A 327 1.27 5.05 8.09
C ALA A 327 1.16 4.16 9.33
N ASN A 328 1.91 4.49 10.39
CA ASN A 328 1.86 3.77 11.66
C ASN A 328 0.53 3.92 12.41
N SER A 329 -0.27 4.94 12.07
CA SER A 329 -1.57 5.20 12.67
C SER A 329 -2.57 5.70 11.62
N GLY A 330 -3.85 5.52 11.91
CA GLY A 330 -4.94 5.92 11.03
C GLY A 330 -6.02 4.84 10.93
N SER A 331 -7.25 5.26 10.62
CA SER A 331 -8.41 4.38 10.53
C SER A 331 -8.79 4.01 9.10
N LYS A 332 -8.12 4.58 8.09
CA LYS A 332 -8.47 4.37 6.69
C LYS A 332 -7.46 3.48 5.99
N ARG A 333 -7.95 2.68 5.03
CA ARG A 333 -7.15 1.82 4.17
C ARG A 333 -7.19 2.36 2.74
N PRO A 334 -6.06 2.39 2.02
CA PRO A 334 -6.06 2.77 0.61
C PRO A 334 -6.61 1.65 -0.27
N PHE A 335 -7.17 2.06 -1.40
CA PHE A 335 -7.47 1.19 -2.53
C PHE A 335 -7.12 1.90 -3.83
N ARG A 336 -6.83 1.13 -4.86
CA ARG A 336 -6.15 1.57 -6.06
C ARG A 336 -6.82 1.04 -7.32
N GLY A 337 -6.46 1.59 -8.49
CA GLY A 337 -6.79 1.06 -9.81
C GLY A 337 -7.93 1.76 -10.53
N GLY A 338 -8.85 2.42 -9.84
CA GLY A 338 -10.09 2.87 -10.46
C GLY A 338 -11.08 1.72 -10.63
N CYS A 339 -12.24 1.99 -11.22
CA CYS A 339 -13.25 0.96 -11.42
C CYS A 339 -14.18 1.29 -12.59
N TRP A 340 -15.11 0.37 -12.86
CA TRP A 340 -16.11 0.46 -13.91
C TRP A 340 -16.99 1.74 -13.84
N ALA A 341 -17.16 2.32 -12.65
CA ALA A 341 -18.05 3.46 -12.40
C ALA A 341 -17.34 4.83 -12.42
N TYR A 342 -16.00 4.86 -12.52
CA TYR A 342 -15.25 6.10 -12.39
C TYR A 342 -14.61 6.55 -13.71
N ALA A 343 -14.39 7.87 -13.81
CA ALA A 343 -13.75 8.50 -14.97
C ALA A 343 -12.30 8.08 -15.13
N ALA A 344 -11.75 8.26 -16.32
CA ALA A 344 -10.36 7.92 -16.68
C ALA A 344 -9.31 8.46 -15.69
N SER A 345 -9.55 9.64 -15.09
CA SER A 345 -8.63 10.23 -14.11
C SER A 345 -8.40 9.36 -12.87
N ALA A 346 -9.38 8.53 -12.50
CA ALA A 346 -9.27 7.62 -11.35
C ALA A 346 -8.50 6.34 -11.65
N CYS A 347 -8.32 6.00 -12.94
CA CYS A 347 -7.65 4.77 -13.38
C CYS A 347 -6.13 4.93 -13.56
N ARG A 348 -5.56 6.12 -13.27
CA ARG A 348 -4.10 6.33 -13.32
C ARG A 348 -3.39 5.44 -12.31
N SER A 349 -2.20 4.94 -12.67
CA SER A 349 -1.41 4.11 -11.76
C SER A 349 -1.06 4.80 -10.44
N SER A 350 -0.98 6.15 -10.42
CA SER A 350 -0.71 6.96 -9.21
C SER A 350 -1.94 7.32 -8.40
N PHE A 351 -3.17 7.20 -8.96
CA PHE A 351 -4.38 7.64 -8.26
C PHE A 351 -4.62 6.85 -6.98
N ARG A 352 -5.02 7.56 -5.93
CA ARG A 352 -5.23 7.01 -4.60
C ARG A 352 -6.65 7.28 -4.12
N ALA A 353 -7.32 6.24 -3.65
CA ALA A 353 -8.58 6.37 -2.91
C ALA A 353 -8.46 5.66 -1.57
N PHE A 354 -9.34 5.95 -0.63
CA PHE A 354 -9.27 5.36 0.71
C PHE A 354 -10.59 5.44 1.45
N ASN A 355 -10.86 4.46 2.30
CA ASN A 355 -12.01 4.48 3.20
C ASN A 355 -11.72 3.71 4.50
N VAL A 356 -12.70 3.68 5.42
CA VAL A 356 -12.66 2.86 6.63
C VAL A 356 -12.68 1.36 6.27
N PRO A 357 -12.09 0.46 7.09
CA PRO A 357 -12.01 -0.97 6.77
C PRO A 357 -13.35 -1.65 6.50
N ALA A 358 -14.43 -1.22 7.15
CA ALA A 358 -15.77 -1.78 6.98
C ALA A 358 -16.51 -1.28 5.71
N TYR A 359 -15.89 -0.40 4.91
CA TYR A 359 -16.50 0.10 3.66
C TYR A 359 -16.55 -0.99 2.60
N CYS A 360 -17.71 -1.20 1.99
CA CYS A 360 -17.91 -2.16 0.91
C CYS A 360 -18.94 -1.61 -0.09
N VAL A 361 -18.64 -1.74 -1.37
CA VAL A 361 -19.47 -1.25 -2.49
C VAL A 361 -19.26 -2.16 -3.71
N ASP A 362 -20.14 -2.04 -4.71
CA ASP A 362 -20.20 -2.89 -5.89
C ASP A 362 -19.11 -2.61 -6.95
N ASP A 363 -18.16 -1.77 -6.59
CA ASP A 363 -17.01 -1.43 -7.44
C ASP A 363 -15.66 -1.62 -6.72
N LEU A 364 -15.65 -2.31 -5.56
CA LEU A 364 -14.45 -2.48 -4.71
C LEU A 364 -14.24 -3.95 -4.35
N GLY A 365 -13.09 -4.47 -4.75
CA GLY A 365 -12.63 -5.84 -4.55
C GLY A 365 -11.20 -5.91 -4.03
N LEU A 366 -10.44 -6.93 -4.44
CA LEU A 366 -9.08 -7.15 -3.99
C LEU A 366 -8.24 -7.91 -5.01
N ARG A 367 -6.93 -7.77 -4.88
CA ARG A 367 -5.89 -8.58 -5.55
C ARG A 367 -4.96 -9.18 -4.51
N LEU A 368 -4.38 -10.35 -4.80
CA LEU A 368 -3.53 -11.10 -3.89
C LEU A 368 -2.06 -10.81 -4.11
N VAL A 369 -1.29 -10.86 -3.03
CA VAL A 369 0.17 -10.96 -3.04
C VAL A 369 0.61 -12.16 -2.22
N LEU A 370 1.66 -12.82 -2.68
CA LEU A 370 2.37 -13.88 -1.99
C LEU A 370 3.84 -13.47 -1.89
N SER A 371 4.39 -13.41 -0.69
CA SER A 371 5.82 -13.17 -0.45
C SER A 371 6.61 -14.44 -0.74
N GLU A 372 7.79 -14.30 -1.34
CA GLU A 372 8.76 -15.42 -1.48
C GLU A 372 9.32 -15.86 -0.14
#